data_d269e6b88a06ab5bb9c362a7dfe6becc
#
_entry.id   d269e6b88a06ab5bb9c362a7dfe6becc
#
_cell.length_a   1.000
_cell.length_b   1.000
_cell.length_c   1.000
_cell.angle_alpha   90.00
_cell.angle_beta   90.00
_cell.angle_gamma   90.00
#
_symmetry.space_group_name_H-M   'P 1'
#
loop_
_entity.id
_entity.type
_entity.pdbx_description
1 polymer ?
#
loop_
_entity_poly.entity_id
_entity_poly.type
_entity_poly.pdbx_seq_one_letter_code
_entity_poly.pdbx_strand_id
1 'polypeptide(L)'
;MFNFIGDFAIVLNYLLFITSFLSVFFYLKSISEAKFLSLARYGLYITNSGIILISFILLLLIINHQYQYIYVFNNSSNDLPFGLLLSTFYAGQEGSFLFWLLCLAVIGIFLQNFTKKIGLESSVMSTFGIVVVFLLLLLINKSPFEKIWSLYPEAIRTGIPPVGANIINISSTQWVMIPPDGNGLNPLLQNFWMQIHPPVLFIGFALMTVPYAFAISSLII
;
A
#
# COMPACT_ATOMS: atom_id res chain seq x y z
N MET A 1 -7.50 19.69 -2.90
CA MET A 1 -7.25 18.86 -1.71
C MET A 1 -6.72 17.47 -2.09
N PHE A 2 -7.43 16.69 -2.89
CA PHE A 2 -7.03 15.31 -3.24
C PHE A 2 -5.71 15.17 -4.01
N ASN A 3 -5.25 16.19 -4.74
CA ASN A 3 -3.97 16.14 -5.46
C ASN A 3 -2.75 15.98 -4.54
N PHE A 4 -2.79 16.57 -3.35
CA PHE A 4 -1.71 16.46 -2.37
C PHE A 4 -1.72 15.15 -1.59
N ILE A 5 -2.89 14.52 -1.47
CA ILE A 5 -3.04 13.28 -0.69
C ILE A 5 -2.24 12.13 -1.32
N GLY A 6 -2.25 12.01 -2.65
CA GLY A 6 -1.45 10.99 -3.33
C GLY A 6 0.05 11.26 -3.24
N ASP A 7 0.48 12.52 -3.41
CA ASP A 7 1.90 12.90 -3.24
C ASP A 7 2.36 12.59 -1.81
N PHE A 8 1.53 12.92 -0.82
CA PHE A 8 1.78 12.55 0.57
C PHE A 8 1.90 11.03 0.75
N ALA A 9 1.01 10.24 0.12
CA ALA A 9 1.05 8.78 0.21
C ALA A 9 2.32 8.19 -0.43
N ILE A 10 2.80 8.78 -1.54
CA ILE A 10 4.07 8.38 -2.17
C ILE A 10 5.24 8.66 -1.22
N VAL A 11 5.34 9.88 -0.69
CA VAL A 11 6.41 10.24 0.26
C VAL A 11 6.35 9.37 1.50
N LEU A 12 5.14 9.15 2.03
CA LEU A 12 4.94 8.28 3.19
C LEU A 12 5.42 6.85 2.91
N ASN A 13 5.17 6.29 1.71
CA ASN A 13 5.65 4.96 1.36
C ASN A 13 7.19 4.86 1.41
N TYR A 14 7.92 5.86 0.92
CA TYR A 14 9.38 5.91 1.07
C TYR A 14 9.82 5.96 2.55
N LEU A 15 9.15 6.75 3.37
CA LEU A 15 9.43 6.83 4.80
C LEU A 15 9.14 5.49 5.50
N LEU A 16 8.05 4.81 5.13
CA LEU A 16 7.71 3.48 5.67
C LEU A 16 8.73 2.41 5.27
N PHE A 17 9.25 2.47 4.06
CA PHE A 17 10.35 1.59 3.65
C PHE A 17 11.58 1.80 4.53
N ILE A 18 12.00 3.05 4.74
CA ILE A 18 13.16 3.38 5.59
C ILE A 18 12.90 2.95 7.05
N THR A 19 11.74 3.26 7.62
CA THR A 19 11.42 2.89 9.00
C THR A 19 11.31 1.39 9.19
N SER A 20 10.75 0.67 8.23
CA SER A 20 10.69 -0.80 8.24
C SER A 20 12.08 -1.42 8.18
N PHE A 21 12.95 -0.92 7.28
CA PHE A 21 14.33 -1.36 7.16
C PHE A 21 15.10 -1.14 8.47
N LEU A 22 14.98 0.05 9.08
CA LEU A 22 15.60 0.34 10.37
C LEU A 22 15.04 -0.54 11.49
N SER A 23 13.73 -0.80 11.49
CA SER A 23 13.09 -1.70 12.45
C SER A 23 13.68 -3.11 12.37
N VAL A 24 13.82 -3.66 11.17
CA VAL A 24 14.46 -4.97 10.95
C VAL A 24 15.90 -4.95 11.44
N PHE A 25 16.67 -3.93 11.10
CA PHE A 25 18.05 -3.77 11.58
C PHE A 25 18.13 -3.77 13.10
N PHE A 26 17.27 -3.02 13.78
CA PHE A 26 17.23 -2.99 15.24
C PHE A 26 16.73 -4.31 15.86
N TYR A 27 15.78 -5.02 15.23
CA TYR A 27 15.41 -6.37 15.67
C TYR A 27 16.58 -7.35 15.59
N LEU A 28 17.35 -7.35 14.48
CA LEU A 28 18.56 -8.16 14.36
C LEU A 28 19.62 -7.81 15.42
N LYS A 29 19.85 -6.53 15.67
CA LYS A 29 20.74 -6.06 16.73
C LYS A 29 20.24 -6.42 18.14
N SER A 30 18.94 -6.47 18.35
CA SER A 30 18.35 -6.79 19.65
C SER A 30 18.53 -8.26 20.07
N ILE A 31 18.89 -9.15 19.14
CA ILE A 31 19.28 -10.54 19.44
C ILE A 31 20.52 -10.56 20.34
N SER A 32 21.50 -9.67 20.10
CA SER A 32 22.72 -9.56 20.90
C SER A 32 22.61 -8.54 22.01
N GLU A 33 21.85 -7.44 21.82
CA GLU A 33 21.79 -6.31 22.73
C GLU A 33 20.34 -5.83 22.94
N ALA A 34 19.74 -6.21 24.06
CA ALA A 34 18.32 -5.92 24.37
C ALA A 34 17.93 -4.42 24.31
N LYS A 35 18.89 -3.50 24.44
CA LYS A 35 18.63 -2.04 24.38
C LYS A 35 18.01 -1.58 23.04
N PHE A 36 18.26 -2.30 21.94
CA PHE A 36 17.72 -1.96 20.61
C PHE A 36 16.27 -2.40 20.41
N LEU A 37 15.73 -3.25 21.29
CA LEU A 37 14.39 -3.82 21.14
C LEU A 37 13.29 -2.75 21.18
N SER A 38 13.43 -1.71 21.99
CA SER A 38 12.46 -0.62 22.04
C SER A 38 12.40 0.16 20.74
N LEU A 39 13.56 0.46 20.14
CA LEU A 39 13.63 1.14 18.83
C LEU A 39 13.03 0.30 17.72
N ALA A 40 13.30 -1.02 17.72
CA ALA A 40 12.71 -1.96 16.78
C ALA A 40 11.17 -1.94 16.83
N ARG A 41 10.61 -1.97 18.06
CA ARG A 41 9.15 -1.92 18.29
C ARG A 41 8.54 -0.62 17.75
N TYR A 42 9.14 0.53 18.06
CA TYR A 42 8.65 1.82 17.58
C TYR A 42 8.67 1.87 16.04
N GLY A 43 9.76 1.41 15.41
CA GLY A 43 9.84 1.33 13.97
C GLY A 43 8.73 0.47 13.36
N LEU A 44 8.44 -0.69 13.95
CA LEU A 44 7.36 -1.57 13.49
C LEU A 44 5.97 -0.94 13.68
N TYR A 45 5.71 -0.28 14.83
CA TYR A 45 4.42 0.40 15.04
C TYR A 45 4.20 1.52 14.02
N ILE A 46 5.23 2.33 13.76
CA ILE A 46 5.16 3.39 12.74
C ILE A 46 4.89 2.78 11.36
N THR A 47 5.60 1.72 11.00
CA THR A 47 5.42 1.04 9.70
C THR A 47 4.00 0.49 9.56
N ASN A 48 3.51 -0.28 10.53
CA ASN A 48 2.18 -0.89 10.47
C ASN A 48 1.06 0.18 10.44
N SER A 49 1.16 1.20 11.28
CA SER A 49 0.19 2.31 11.30
C SER A 49 0.20 3.08 9.98
N GLY A 50 1.37 3.31 9.40
CA GLY A 50 1.50 3.98 8.12
C GLY A 50 0.97 3.15 6.95
N ILE A 51 1.18 1.82 6.93
CA ILE A 51 0.59 0.92 5.92
C ILE A 51 -0.95 0.97 5.99
N ILE A 52 -1.53 0.95 7.19
CA ILE A 52 -2.97 1.09 7.37
C ILE A 52 -3.44 2.45 6.83
N LEU A 53 -2.70 3.53 7.11
CA LEU A 53 -3.03 4.87 6.65
C LEU A 53 -2.99 4.98 5.12
N ILE A 54 -1.93 4.51 4.44
CA ILE A 54 -1.86 4.57 2.97
C ILE A 54 -2.91 3.68 2.31
N SER A 55 -3.27 2.56 2.93
CA SER A 55 -4.38 1.70 2.47
C SER A 55 -5.72 2.43 2.55
N PHE A 56 -5.96 3.15 3.65
CA PHE A 56 -7.17 3.97 3.81
C PHE A 56 -7.19 5.13 2.80
N ILE A 57 -6.05 5.77 2.53
CA ILE A 57 -5.94 6.82 1.51
C ILE A 57 -6.35 6.26 0.14
N LEU A 58 -5.82 5.12 -0.28
CA LEU A 58 -6.21 4.52 -1.58
C LEU A 58 -7.71 4.25 -1.63
N LEU A 59 -8.29 3.70 -0.58
CA LEU A 59 -9.72 3.44 -0.50
C LEU A 59 -10.54 4.73 -0.63
N LEU A 60 -10.12 5.82 0.03
CA LEU A 60 -10.76 7.13 -0.09
C LEU A 60 -10.68 7.67 -1.53
N LEU A 61 -9.54 7.52 -2.21
CA LEU A 61 -9.38 7.97 -3.60
C LEU A 61 -10.29 7.20 -4.54
N ILE A 62 -10.47 5.89 -4.34
CA ILE A 62 -11.37 5.03 -5.12
C ILE A 62 -12.82 5.46 -4.90
N ILE A 63 -13.27 5.57 -3.64
CA ILE A 63 -14.66 5.92 -3.29
C ILE A 63 -15.05 7.33 -3.79
N ASN A 64 -14.07 8.24 -3.84
CA ASN A 64 -14.29 9.60 -4.34
C ASN A 64 -13.99 9.75 -5.84
N HIS A 65 -13.85 8.67 -6.60
CA HIS A 65 -13.65 8.67 -8.05
C HIS A 65 -12.54 9.63 -8.52
N GLN A 66 -11.37 9.57 -7.84
CA GLN A 66 -10.27 10.48 -8.12
C GLN A 66 -9.46 10.00 -9.34
N TYR A 67 -10.02 10.22 -10.54
CA TYR A 67 -9.47 9.72 -11.82
C TYR A 67 -8.17 10.40 -12.28
N GLN A 68 -7.65 11.38 -11.55
CA GLN A 68 -6.28 11.87 -11.76
C GLN A 68 -5.20 10.83 -11.42
N TYR A 69 -5.54 9.80 -10.63
CA TYR A 69 -4.66 8.68 -10.32
C TYR A 69 -4.89 7.54 -11.30
N ILE A 70 -3.81 7.08 -11.96
CA ILE A 70 -3.88 6.04 -13.00
C ILE A 70 -4.55 4.78 -12.48
N TYR A 71 -4.23 4.38 -11.25
CA TYR A 71 -4.82 3.19 -10.64
C TYR A 71 -6.34 3.29 -10.53
N VAL A 72 -6.84 4.42 -10.05
CA VAL A 72 -8.28 4.66 -9.90
C VAL A 72 -8.94 4.73 -11.26
N PHE A 73 -8.35 5.44 -12.22
CA PHE A 73 -8.87 5.56 -13.59
C PHE A 73 -8.97 4.20 -14.29
N ASN A 74 -7.93 3.35 -14.17
CA ASN A 74 -7.90 2.07 -14.88
C ASN A 74 -8.81 0.99 -14.27
N ASN A 75 -9.17 1.08 -13.00
CA ASN A 75 -9.84 0.00 -12.28
C ASN A 75 -11.23 0.36 -11.74
N SER A 76 -11.70 1.61 -11.88
CA SER A 76 -13.03 2.01 -11.40
C SER A 76 -13.81 2.80 -12.44
N SER A 77 -15.11 2.96 -12.22
CA SER A 77 -16.01 3.85 -12.98
C SER A 77 -17.14 4.34 -12.09
N ASN A 78 -17.85 5.38 -12.56
CA ASN A 78 -18.98 5.98 -11.83
C ASN A 78 -20.16 5.01 -11.68
N ASP A 79 -20.32 4.07 -12.62
CA ASP A 79 -21.47 3.15 -12.66
C ASP A 79 -21.25 1.89 -11.78
N LEU A 80 -20.07 1.71 -11.16
CA LEU A 80 -19.79 0.53 -10.35
C LEU A 80 -20.62 0.53 -9.05
N PRO A 81 -21.37 -0.56 -8.76
CA PRO A 81 -21.94 -0.77 -7.44
C PRO A 81 -20.90 -0.73 -6.33
N PHE A 82 -21.26 -0.26 -5.15
CA PHE A 82 -20.32 -0.05 -4.03
C PHE A 82 -19.49 -1.29 -3.70
N GLY A 83 -20.05 -2.50 -3.74
CA GLY A 83 -19.30 -3.74 -3.50
C GLY A 83 -18.20 -3.98 -4.53
N LEU A 84 -18.48 -3.71 -5.82
CA LEU A 84 -17.48 -3.79 -6.90
C LEU A 84 -16.45 -2.67 -6.78
N LEU A 85 -16.87 -1.48 -6.37
CA LEU A 85 -15.97 -0.35 -6.12
C LEU A 85 -14.97 -0.67 -5.02
N LEU A 86 -15.36 -1.37 -3.95
CA LEU A 86 -14.42 -1.86 -2.94
C LEU A 86 -13.45 -2.90 -3.51
N SER A 87 -13.90 -3.75 -4.45
CA SER A 87 -13.04 -4.74 -5.11
C SER A 87 -11.95 -4.09 -5.96
N THR A 88 -12.14 -2.85 -6.40
CA THR A 88 -11.12 -2.05 -7.10
C THR A 88 -9.83 -1.93 -6.28
N PHE A 89 -9.92 -1.95 -4.95
CA PHE A 89 -8.75 -1.80 -4.08
C PHE A 89 -7.64 -2.83 -4.39
N TYR A 90 -8.00 -4.04 -4.78
CA TYR A 90 -7.07 -5.13 -5.10
C TYR A 90 -7.16 -5.62 -6.55
N ALA A 91 -7.82 -4.86 -7.43
CA ALA A 91 -8.05 -5.25 -8.82
C ALA A 91 -6.78 -5.25 -9.68
N GLY A 92 -5.87 -4.31 -9.41
CA GLY A 92 -4.59 -4.19 -10.09
C GLY A 92 -3.42 -4.68 -9.23
N GLN A 93 -2.24 -4.78 -9.85
CA GLN A 93 -1.01 -5.25 -9.20
C GLN A 93 -0.61 -4.35 -8.01
N GLU A 94 -0.67 -3.05 -8.19
CA GLU A 94 -0.29 -2.04 -7.20
C GLU A 94 -1.16 -2.14 -5.93
N GLY A 95 -2.47 -2.21 -6.12
CA GLY A 95 -3.43 -2.37 -5.04
C GLY A 95 -3.33 -3.73 -4.35
N SER A 96 -3.03 -4.80 -5.11
CA SER A 96 -2.80 -6.14 -4.57
C SER A 96 -1.59 -6.17 -3.63
N PHE A 97 -0.48 -5.52 -3.97
CA PHE A 97 0.68 -5.41 -3.08
C PHE A 97 0.33 -4.63 -1.81
N LEU A 98 -0.42 -3.54 -1.94
CA LEU A 98 -0.85 -2.76 -0.78
C LEU A 98 -1.83 -3.55 0.10
N PHE A 99 -2.74 -4.34 -0.49
CA PHE A 99 -3.65 -5.20 0.26
C PHE A 99 -2.90 -6.30 1.02
N TRP A 100 -1.89 -6.90 0.40
CA TRP A 100 -1.02 -7.87 1.08
C TRP A 100 -0.26 -7.24 2.24
N LEU A 101 0.31 -6.05 2.04
CA LEU A 101 0.95 -5.27 3.12
C LEU A 101 -0.04 -4.95 4.25
N LEU A 102 -1.27 -4.59 3.94
CA LEU A 102 -2.32 -4.35 4.94
C LEU A 102 -2.60 -5.60 5.78
N CYS A 103 -2.70 -6.77 5.14
CA CYS A 103 -2.86 -8.04 5.85
C CYS A 103 -1.67 -8.33 6.77
N LEU A 104 -0.43 -8.12 6.28
CA LEU A 104 0.78 -8.28 7.10
C LEU A 104 0.84 -7.28 8.24
N ALA A 105 0.45 -6.01 8.04
CA ALA A 105 0.44 -5.01 9.10
C ALA A 105 -0.52 -5.42 10.25
N VAL A 106 -1.71 -5.91 9.91
CA VAL A 106 -2.68 -6.42 10.89
C VAL A 106 -2.13 -7.65 11.62
N ILE A 107 -1.65 -8.65 10.89
CA ILE A 107 -1.06 -9.88 11.46
C ILE A 107 0.16 -9.53 12.31
N GLY A 108 1.01 -8.61 11.86
CA GLY A 108 2.21 -8.18 12.56
C GLY A 108 1.94 -7.62 13.96
N ILE A 109 0.84 -6.89 14.14
CA ILE A 109 0.43 -6.39 15.47
C ILE A 109 0.14 -7.55 16.43
N PHE A 110 -0.60 -8.56 15.97
CA PHE A 110 -0.91 -9.74 16.80
C PHE A 110 0.32 -10.61 17.04
N LEU A 111 1.12 -10.84 15.99
CA LEU A 111 2.34 -11.63 16.03
C LEU A 111 3.37 -11.04 16.99
N GLN A 112 3.57 -9.73 16.96
CA GLN A 112 4.47 -9.05 17.88
C GLN A 112 4.05 -9.26 19.34
N ASN A 113 2.76 -9.11 19.65
CA ASN A 113 2.25 -9.32 21.00
C ASN A 113 2.41 -10.78 21.45
N PHE A 114 2.25 -11.73 20.54
CA PHE A 114 2.43 -13.16 20.82
C PHE A 114 3.92 -13.50 21.05
N THR A 115 4.81 -13.10 20.13
CA THR A 115 6.25 -13.40 20.19
C THR A 115 6.93 -12.75 21.39
N LYS A 116 6.44 -11.57 21.82
CA LYS A 116 6.87 -10.94 23.07
C LYS A 116 6.62 -11.82 24.30
N LYS A 117 5.46 -12.50 24.37
CA LYS A 117 5.12 -13.37 25.51
C LYS A 117 5.98 -14.62 25.60
N ILE A 118 6.42 -15.16 24.46
CA ILE A 118 7.24 -16.38 24.39
C ILE A 118 8.75 -16.10 24.27
N GLY A 119 9.17 -14.82 24.31
CA GLY A 119 10.59 -14.44 24.29
C GLY A 119 11.29 -14.56 22.93
N LEU A 120 10.56 -14.76 21.82
CA LEU A 120 11.11 -14.95 20.47
C LEU A 120 10.95 -13.70 19.59
N GLU A 121 10.61 -12.56 20.18
CA GLU A 121 10.26 -11.35 19.42
C GLU A 121 11.37 -10.92 18.45
N SER A 122 12.61 -10.83 18.91
CA SER A 122 13.73 -10.30 18.11
C SER A 122 13.97 -11.08 16.83
N SER A 123 14.00 -12.39 16.90
CA SER A 123 14.30 -13.27 15.75
C SER A 123 13.09 -13.45 14.83
N VAL A 124 11.89 -13.63 15.36
CA VAL A 124 10.69 -13.80 14.54
C VAL A 124 10.32 -12.51 13.83
N MET A 125 10.32 -11.36 14.54
CA MET A 125 9.93 -10.08 13.95
C MET A 125 10.98 -9.52 12.99
N SER A 126 12.27 -9.86 13.12
CA SER A 126 13.26 -9.53 12.10
C SER A 126 12.96 -10.22 10.76
N THR A 127 12.67 -11.51 10.78
CA THR A 127 12.33 -12.28 9.57
C THR A 127 11.02 -11.82 8.95
N PHE A 128 9.99 -11.61 9.79
CA PHE A 128 8.70 -11.08 9.35
C PHE A 128 8.85 -9.70 8.71
N GLY A 129 9.63 -8.82 9.33
CA GLY A 129 9.91 -7.48 8.84
C GLY A 129 10.62 -7.45 7.48
N ILE A 130 11.50 -8.42 7.17
CA ILE A 130 12.15 -8.54 5.85
C ILE A 130 11.09 -8.69 4.75
N VAL A 131 10.04 -9.48 4.97
CA VAL A 131 8.95 -9.63 3.99
C VAL A 131 8.20 -8.30 3.80
N VAL A 132 7.96 -7.57 4.88
CA VAL A 132 7.32 -6.24 4.82
C VAL A 132 8.20 -5.25 4.05
N VAL A 133 9.51 -5.20 4.31
CA VAL A 133 10.48 -4.37 3.58
C VAL A 133 10.46 -4.68 2.09
N PHE A 134 10.45 -5.96 1.73
CA PHE A 134 10.41 -6.39 0.33
C PHE A 134 9.15 -5.92 -0.39
N LEU A 135 7.98 -6.07 0.23
CA LEU A 135 6.72 -5.61 -0.38
C LEU A 135 6.62 -4.08 -0.45
N LEU A 136 7.16 -3.35 0.55
CA LEU A 136 7.25 -1.88 0.47
C LEU A 136 8.16 -1.44 -0.67
N LEU A 137 9.25 -2.16 -0.94
CA LEU A 137 10.12 -1.90 -2.10
C LEU A 137 9.37 -2.12 -3.43
N LEU A 138 8.54 -3.18 -3.53
CA LEU A 138 7.69 -3.38 -4.70
C LEU A 138 6.68 -2.24 -4.87
N LEU A 139 6.08 -1.77 -3.77
CA LEU A 139 5.11 -0.68 -3.79
C LEU A 139 5.74 0.68 -4.15
N ILE A 140 7.04 0.88 -3.89
CA ILE A 140 7.78 2.06 -4.37
C ILE A 140 7.90 2.03 -5.89
N ASN A 141 8.19 0.87 -6.47
CA ASN A 141 8.36 0.72 -7.93
C ASN A 141 7.02 0.68 -8.68
N LYS A 142 5.93 0.31 -8.01
CA LYS A 142 4.58 0.17 -8.55
C LYS A 142 3.59 0.82 -7.60
N SER A 143 3.50 2.15 -7.66
CA SER A 143 2.67 2.93 -6.75
C SER A 143 1.25 3.10 -7.28
N PRO A 144 0.19 2.81 -6.49
CA PRO A 144 -1.19 3.10 -6.89
C PRO A 144 -1.54 4.60 -6.85
N PHE A 145 -0.60 5.45 -6.42
CA PHE A 145 -0.78 6.90 -6.29
C PHE A 145 -0.16 7.69 -7.45
N GLU A 146 0.29 7.01 -8.51
CA GLU A 146 0.82 7.68 -9.69
C GLU A 146 -0.27 8.44 -10.43
N LYS A 147 0.07 9.66 -10.85
CA LYS A 147 -0.84 10.55 -11.58
C LYS A 147 -0.76 10.29 -13.07
N ILE A 148 -1.86 10.55 -13.80
CA ILE A 148 -1.93 10.35 -15.25
C ILE A 148 -0.78 11.07 -15.97
N TRP A 149 -0.47 12.29 -15.59
CA TRP A 149 0.58 13.09 -16.26
C TRP A 149 2.01 12.70 -15.89
N SER A 150 2.23 11.88 -14.86
CA SER A 150 3.55 11.31 -14.60
C SER A 150 3.89 10.19 -15.58
N LEU A 151 2.90 9.41 -16.00
CA LEU A 151 3.08 8.33 -16.97
C LEU A 151 2.87 8.80 -18.41
N TYR A 152 1.97 9.77 -18.63
CA TYR A 152 1.62 10.34 -19.94
C TYR A 152 1.91 11.85 -19.97
N PRO A 153 3.19 12.27 -20.12
CA PRO A 153 3.56 13.69 -20.16
C PRO A 153 2.85 14.47 -21.29
N GLU A 154 2.45 13.79 -22.36
CA GLU A 154 1.67 14.34 -23.47
C GLU A 154 0.24 14.78 -23.06
N ALA A 155 -0.25 14.35 -21.92
CA ALA A 155 -1.52 14.84 -21.36
C ALA A 155 -1.41 16.27 -20.83
N ILE A 156 -0.19 16.77 -20.59
CA ILE A 156 0.07 18.16 -20.13
C ILE A 156 -0.15 19.12 -21.30
N ARG A 157 -1.05 20.06 -21.09
CA ARG A 157 -1.37 21.11 -22.05
C ARG A 157 -0.93 22.48 -21.54
N THR A 158 -0.59 23.37 -22.47
CA THR A 158 -0.21 24.73 -22.17
C THR A 158 -1.25 25.72 -22.74
N GLY A 159 -1.42 26.86 -22.08
CA GLY A 159 -2.33 27.91 -22.52
C GLY A 159 -3.59 28.01 -21.64
N ILE A 160 -4.64 28.61 -22.20
CA ILE A 160 -5.89 28.86 -21.50
C ILE A 160 -6.73 27.56 -21.51
N PRO A 161 -7.12 27.04 -20.35
CA PRO A 161 -7.95 25.85 -20.29
C PRO A 161 -9.38 26.11 -20.83
N PRO A 162 -10.05 25.09 -21.39
CA PRO A 162 -11.43 25.20 -21.81
C PRO A 162 -12.36 25.53 -20.62
N VAL A 163 -13.30 26.44 -20.85
CA VAL A 163 -14.28 26.81 -19.82
C VAL A 163 -15.20 25.60 -19.52
N GLY A 164 -15.35 25.29 -18.24
CA GLY A 164 -16.20 24.18 -17.78
C GLY A 164 -15.55 22.80 -17.83
N ALA A 165 -14.28 22.68 -18.24
CA ALA A 165 -13.58 21.39 -18.21
C ALA A 165 -13.07 21.06 -16.79
N ASN A 166 -13.12 19.76 -16.43
CA ASN A 166 -12.51 19.29 -15.19
C ASN A 166 -10.98 19.24 -15.38
N ILE A 167 -10.28 20.20 -14.80
CA ILE A 167 -8.84 20.39 -14.99
C ILE A 167 -8.10 20.44 -13.67
N ILE A 168 -6.83 20.06 -13.71
CA ILE A 168 -5.87 20.30 -12.64
C ILE A 168 -4.75 21.18 -13.21
N ASN A 169 -4.49 22.32 -12.55
CA ASN A 169 -3.35 23.14 -12.86
C ASN A 169 -2.09 22.55 -12.23
N ILE A 170 -1.09 22.25 -13.07
CA ILE A 170 0.23 21.75 -12.64
C ILE A 170 1.13 22.96 -12.33
N SER A 171 1.05 24.00 -13.18
CA SER A 171 1.73 25.27 -13.00
C SER A 171 0.85 26.43 -13.46
N SER A 172 1.36 27.64 -13.44
CA SER A 172 0.65 28.85 -13.91
C SER A 172 0.23 28.78 -15.38
N THR A 173 0.92 27.99 -16.20
CA THR A 173 0.70 27.90 -17.66
C THR A 173 0.38 26.48 -18.13
N GLN A 174 0.45 25.50 -17.24
CA GLN A 174 0.27 24.07 -17.57
C GLN A 174 -0.89 23.47 -16.80
N TRP A 175 -1.72 22.72 -17.51
CA TRP A 175 -2.89 22.04 -16.96
C TRP A 175 -3.09 20.68 -17.61
N VAL A 176 -3.82 19.81 -16.92
CA VAL A 176 -4.23 18.49 -17.41
C VAL A 176 -5.75 18.37 -17.27
N MET A 177 -6.38 17.80 -18.28
CA MET A 177 -7.79 17.45 -18.24
C MET A 177 -7.96 16.12 -17.52
N ILE A 178 -8.83 16.08 -16.53
CA ILE A 178 -9.17 14.86 -15.81
C ILE A 178 -10.34 14.18 -16.51
N PRO A 179 -10.25 12.88 -16.81
CA PRO A 179 -11.35 12.14 -17.37
C PRO A 179 -12.60 12.23 -16.50
N PRO A 180 -13.81 12.38 -17.08
CA PRO A 180 -15.06 12.45 -16.32
C PRO A 180 -15.45 11.09 -15.72
N ASP A 181 -14.90 10.00 -16.25
CA ASP A 181 -15.15 8.62 -15.81
C ASP A 181 -13.89 7.78 -15.98
N GLY A 182 -13.84 6.62 -15.32
CA GLY A 182 -12.76 5.65 -15.44
C GLY A 182 -13.06 4.54 -16.43
N ASN A 183 -12.07 3.66 -16.66
CA ASN A 183 -12.15 2.54 -17.60
C ASN A 183 -13.04 1.38 -17.10
N GLY A 184 -13.41 1.41 -15.80
CA GLY A 184 -14.19 0.37 -15.15
C GLY A 184 -13.36 -0.80 -14.63
N LEU A 185 -14.00 -1.62 -13.82
CA LEU A 185 -13.43 -2.85 -13.28
C LEU A 185 -13.43 -3.94 -14.36
N ASN A 186 -12.33 -4.68 -14.47
CA ASN A 186 -12.24 -5.82 -15.39
C ASN A 186 -13.46 -6.73 -15.25
N PRO A 187 -14.19 -7.05 -16.34
CA PRO A 187 -15.40 -7.87 -16.30
C PRO A 187 -15.22 -9.23 -15.60
N LEU A 188 -14.02 -9.82 -15.67
CA LEU A 188 -13.71 -11.07 -14.97
C LEU A 188 -13.80 -10.90 -13.44
N LEU A 189 -13.43 -9.72 -12.90
CA LEU A 189 -13.50 -9.43 -11.47
C LEU A 189 -14.90 -9.05 -10.99
N GLN A 190 -15.87 -8.89 -11.88
CA GLN A 190 -17.26 -8.60 -11.52
C GLN A 190 -18.05 -9.84 -11.09
N ASN A 191 -17.48 -11.03 -11.24
CA ASN A 191 -18.05 -12.27 -10.71
C ASN A 191 -17.82 -12.36 -9.19
N PHE A 192 -18.85 -12.74 -8.44
CA PHE A 192 -18.82 -12.87 -6.97
C PHE A 192 -17.63 -13.68 -6.45
N TRP A 193 -17.34 -14.86 -7.03
CA TRP A 193 -16.21 -15.69 -6.61
C TRP A 193 -14.86 -15.06 -6.89
N MET A 194 -14.76 -14.30 -7.97
CA MET A 194 -13.54 -13.58 -8.33
C MET A 194 -13.32 -12.33 -7.46
N GLN A 195 -14.36 -11.80 -6.81
CA GLN A 195 -14.21 -10.74 -5.80
C GLN A 195 -13.69 -11.28 -4.47
N ILE A 196 -14.09 -12.49 -4.06
CA ILE A 196 -13.67 -13.07 -2.77
C ILE A 196 -12.30 -13.74 -2.87
N HIS A 197 -11.96 -14.32 -4.03
CA HIS A 197 -10.72 -15.08 -4.19
C HIS A 197 -9.45 -14.29 -3.88
N PRO A 198 -9.20 -13.06 -4.41
CA PRO A 198 -7.98 -12.33 -4.12
C PRO A 198 -7.81 -11.97 -2.63
N PRO A 199 -8.81 -11.45 -1.91
CA PRO A 199 -8.69 -11.23 -0.48
C PRO A 199 -8.31 -12.48 0.31
N VAL A 200 -8.96 -13.61 0.06
CA VAL A 200 -8.66 -14.87 0.73
C VAL A 200 -7.24 -15.33 0.43
N LEU A 201 -6.79 -15.20 -0.83
CA LEU A 201 -5.44 -15.55 -1.26
C LEU A 201 -4.38 -14.72 -0.53
N PHE A 202 -4.55 -13.39 -0.50
CA PHE A 202 -3.57 -12.50 0.16
C PHE A 202 -3.55 -12.65 1.68
N ILE A 203 -4.70 -12.90 2.31
CA ILE A 203 -4.75 -13.29 3.73
C ILE A 203 -3.98 -14.60 3.95
N GLY A 204 -4.16 -15.58 3.08
CA GLY A 204 -3.40 -16.84 3.11
C GLY A 204 -1.90 -16.63 3.00
N PHE A 205 -1.43 -15.81 2.04
CA PHE A 205 -0.01 -15.48 1.89
C PHE A 205 0.55 -14.77 3.12
N ALA A 206 -0.21 -13.82 3.68
CA ALA A 206 0.20 -13.12 4.89
C ALA A 206 0.28 -14.05 6.11
N LEU A 207 -0.67 -14.99 6.27
CA LEU A 207 -0.65 -15.98 7.32
C LEU A 207 0.50 -16.98 7.17
N MET A 208 0.84 -17.40 5.94
CA MET A 208 1.98 -18.29 5.70
C MET A 208 3.34 -17.64 6.01
N THR A 209 3.42 -16.31 6.07
CA THR A 209 4.62 -15.62 6.53
C THR A 209 4.92 -15.91 8.01
N VAL A 210 3.90 -16.22 8.82
CA VAL A 210 4.07 -16.51 10.25
C VAL A 210 4.89 -17.79 10.49
N PRO A 211 4.47 -18.99 10.04
CA PRO A 211 5.25 -20.22 10.23
C PRO A 211 6.63 -20.10 9.56
N TYR A 212 6.75 -19.41 8.41
CA TYR A 212 8.03 -19.15 7.79
C TYR A 212 8.96 -18.34 8.73
N ALA A 213 8.46 -17.27 9.35
CA ALA A 213 9.24 -16.47 10.28
C ALA A 213 9.69 -17.26 11.51
N PHE A 214 8.84 -18.16 12.04
CA PHE A 214 9.22 -19.07 13.14
C PHE A 214 10.27 -20.09 12.71
N ALA A 215 10.13 -20.70 11.52
CA ALA A 215 11.09 -21.66 11.00
C ALA A 215 12.50 -21.03 10.84
N ILE A 216 12.58 -19.85 10.22
CA ILE A 216 13.87 -19.13 10.09
C ILE A 216 14.40 -18.70 11.47
N SER A 217 13.53 -18.23 12.37
CA SER A 217 13.92 -17.87 13.74
C SER A 217 14.58 -19.02 14.48
N SER A 218 14.09 -20.26 14.31
CA SER A 218 14.67 -21.45 14.93
C SER A 218 16.06 -21.83 14.40
N LEU A 219 16.47 -21.29 13.25
CA LEU A 219 17.81 -21.47 12.69
C LEU A 219 18.79 -20.38 13.15
N ILE A 220 18.27 -19.26 13.67
CA ILE A 220 19.08 -18.12 14.12
C ILE A 220 19.45 -18.25 15.62
N ILE A 221 18.60 -18.91 16.40
CA ILE A 221 18.77 -19.14 17.84
C ILE A 221 19.44 -20.48 18.09
#